data_c38b749e1e2df5200352e7e728f40e01
#
_entry.id   c38b749e1e2df5200352e7e728f40e01
#
_cell.length_a   1.000
_cell.length_b   1.000
_cell.length_c   1.000
_cell.angle_alpha   90.00
_cell.angle_beta   90.00
_cell.angle_gamma   90.00
#
_symmetry.space_group_name_H-M   'P 1'
#
loop_
_entity.id
_entity.type
_entity.pdbx_description
1 polymer ?
#
loop_
_entity_poly.entity_id
_entity_poly.type
_entity_poly.pdbx_seq_one_letter_code
_entity_poly.pdbx_strand_id
1 'polypeptide(L)'
;REAERQPADIEIFFLPDANPRKPNRTLLLLRTHEYDGFRAMERMPRRLRTRVWEAAIQKARELWGDEWGLAYNGDQVRTQCHFHIHIGKLLKGVENDRALRIVNSPAEIPVPKDGSGMWVHPHGRRLHVHLNEQICETVLMR
;
A
#
# COMPACT_ATOMS: atom_id res chain seq x y z
N ARG A 1 -6.74 14.89 -22.74
CA ARG A 1 -5.56 15.45 -22.07
C ARG A 1 -5.32 14.75 -20.75
N GLU A 2 -4.07 14.78 -20.32
CA GLU A 2 -3.69 14.14 -19.07
C GLU A 2 -4.46 14.69 -17.88
N ALA A 3 -4.63 15.99 -17.83
CA ALA A 3 -5.30 16.66 -16.72
C ALA A 3 -6.76 16.27 -16.58
N GLU A 4 -7.35 15.69 -17.60
CA GLU A 4 -8.76 15.31 -17.63
C GLU A 4 -8.96 13.80 -17.52
N ARG A 5 -7.87 13.05 -17.37
CA ARG A 5 -7.96 11.61 -17.22
C ARG A 5 -8.72 11.25 -15.96
N GLN A 6 -9.72 10.39 -16.08
CA GLN A 6 -10.46 9.89 -14.93
C GLN A 6 -9.59 8.93 -14.11
N PRO A 7 -9.71 8.93 -12.77
CA PRO A 7 -8.94 8.00 -11.94
C PRO A 7 -9.07 6.54 -12.37
N ALA A 8 -10.21 6.13 -12.91
CA ALA A 8 -10.43 4.77 -13.37
C ALA A 8 -9.56 4.39 -14.58
N ASP A 9 -9.06 5.41 -15.32
CA ASP A 9 -8.23 5.17 -16.51
C ASP A 9 -6.74 5.04 -16.18
N ILE A 10 -6.36 5.27 -14.94
CA ILE A 10 -4.95 5.20 -14.52
C ILE A 10 -4.55 3.73 -14.42
N GLU A 11 -3.50 3.38 -15.15
CA GLU A 11 -3.00 2.01 -15.17
C GLU A 11 -2.23 1.65 -13.91
N ILE A 12 -2.55 0.50 -13.35
CA ILE A 12 -1.87 -0.08 -12.20
C ILE A 12 -1.07 -1.27 -12.70
N PHE A 13 0.19 -1.39 -12.27
CA PHE A 13 1.01 -2.54 -12.65
C PHE A 13 1.90 -2.96 -11.49
N PHE A 14 2.52 -4.16 -11.63
CA PHE A 14 3.30 -4.76 -10.56
C PHE A 14 4.68 -5.12 -11.09
N LEU A 15 5.71 -4.88 -10.25
CA LEU A 15 7.08 -5.28 -10.54
C LEU A 15 7.68 -5.91 -9.30
N PRO A 16 8.61 -6.87 -9.47
CA PRO A 16 9.40 -7.32 -8.32
C PRO A 16 10.23 -6.16 -7.79
N ASP A 17 10.48 -6.15 -6.49
CA ASP A 17 11.40 -5.16 -5.92
C ASP A 17 12.80 -5.41 -6.51
N ALA A 18 13.41 -4.36 -7.04
CA ALA A 18 14.72 -4.46 -7.66
C ALA A 18 15.85 -4.71 -6.65
N ASN A 19 15.60 -4.51 -5.36
CA ASN A 19 16.60 -4.70 -4.32
C ASN A 19 16.87 -6.19 -4.12
N PRO A 20 18.11 -6.67 -4.39
CA PRO A 20 18.43 -8.10 -4.25
C PRO A 20 18.33 -8.61 -2.81
N ARG A 21 18.28 -7.70 -1.83
CA ARG A 21 18.08 -8.07 -0.43
C ARG A 21 16.61 -8.29 -0.08
N LYS A 22 15.70 -8.04 -1.00
CA LYS A 22 14.26 -8.17 -0.81
C LYS A 22 13.65 -9.00 -1.95
N PRO A 23 14.09 -10.27 -2.11
CA PRO A 23 13.69 -11.07 -3.27
C PRO A 23 12.22 -11.48 -3.25
N ASN A 24 11.56 -11.37 -2.10
CA ASN A 24 10.17 -11.82 -1.94
C ASN A 24 9.18 -10.66 -1.96
N ARG A 25 9.62 -9.46 -2.32
CA ARG A 25 8.77 -8.28 -2.36
C ARG A 25 8.33 -7.95 -3.77
N THR A 26 7.08 -7.54 -3.87
CA THR A 26 6.50 -7.03 -5.12
C THR A 26 6.03 -5.60 -4.87
N LEU A 27 6.13 -4.75 -5.87
CA LEU A 27 5.68 -3.37 -5.78
C LEU A 27 4.47 -3.16 -6.67
N LEU A 28 3.44 -2.50 -6.13
CA LEU A 28 2.37 -1.95 -6.92
C LEU A 28 2.78 -0.54 -7.33
N LEU A 29 2.64 -0.22 -8.60
CA LEU A 29 3.02 1.06 -9.19
C LEU A 29 1.88 1.61 -10.04
N LEU A 30 1.90 2.92 -10.24
CA LEU A 30 0.99 3.59 -11.16
C LEU A 30 1.76 4.06 -12.38
N ARG A 31 1.15 3.92 -13.55
CA ARG A 31 1.76 4.38 -14.79
C ARG A 31 1.92 5.90 -14.81
N THR A 32 1.01 6.62 -14.16
CA THR A 32 1.06 8.08 -14.09
C THR A 32 2.07 8.56 -13.05
N HIS A 33 2.61 9.76 -13.25
CA HIS A 33 3.46 10.46 -12.28
C HIS A 33 2.70 11.50 -11.46
N GLU A 34 1.38 11.57 -11.58
CA GLU A 34 0.56 12.57 -10.89
C GLU A 34 0.63 12.45 -9.37
N TYR A 35 0.93 11.26 -8.86
CA TYR A 35 0.97 11.00 -7.42
C TYR A 35 2.38 10.77 -6.90
N ASP A 36 3.37 11.27 -7.61
CA ASP A 36 4.74 11.26 -7.12
C ASP A 36 4.90 12.33 -6.03
N GLY A 37 5.85 12.12 -5.13
CA GLY A 37 6.18 13.12 -4.11
C GLY A 37 5.37 12.99 -2.84
N PHE A 38 5.13 14.14 -2.19
CA PHE A 38 4.54 14.20 -0.86
C PHE A 38 3.05 13.91 -0.83
N ARG A 39 2.63 13.23 0.24
CA ARG A 39 1.23 13.01 0.56
C ARG A 39 0.43 12.42 -0.59
N ALA A 40 1.05 11.48 -1.30
CA ALA A 40 0.44 10.89 -2.49
C ALA A 40 -0.93 10.28 -2.19
N MET A 41 -1.02 9.51 -1.11
CA MET A 41 -2.26 8.85 -0.74
C MET A 41 -3.36 9.86 -0.38
N GLU A 42 -2.96 10.97 0.26
CA GLU A 42 -3.89 12.03 0.64
C GLU A 42 -4.42 12.81 -0.56
N ARG A 43 -3.59 12.98 -1.59
CA ARG A 43 -3.96 13.70 -2.83
C ARG A 43 -4.80 12.85 -3.78
N MET A 44 -4.76 11.54 -3.60
CA MET A 44 -5.41 10.61 -4.50
C MET A 44 -6.93 10.63 -4.29
N PRO A 45 -7.74 10.71 -5.35
CA PRO A 45 -9.19 10.62 -5.20
C PRO A 45 -9.61 9.27 -4.62
N ARG A 46 -10.70 9.27 -3.86
CA ARG A 46 -11.19 8.05 -3.19
C ARG A 46 -11.39 6.88 -4.16
N ARG A 47 -11.95 7.12 -5.34
CA ARG A 47 -12.16 6.05 -6.32
C ARG A 47 -10.86 5.39 -6.72
N LEU A 48 -9.83 6.19 -6.93
CA LEU A 48 -8.52 5.66 -7.29
C LEU A 48 -7.89 4.91 -6.11
N ARG A 49 -7.97 5.49 -4.89
CA ARG A 49 -7.46 4.79 -3.70
C ARG A 49 -8.09 3.41 -3.54
N THR A 50 -9.40 3.35 -3.66
CA THR A 50 -10.13 2.07 -3.54
C THR A 50 -9.63 1.08 -4.58
N ARG A 51 -9.47 1.52 -5.82
CA ARG A 51 -8.98 0.69 -6.92
C ARG A 51 -7.57 0.19 -6.66
N VAL A 52 -6.71 1.07 -6.14
CA VAL A 52 -5.33 0.73 -5.80
C VAL A 52 -5.30 -0.34 -4.70
N TRP A 53 -6.07 -0.15 -3.62
CA TRP A 53 -6.12 -1.13 -2.54
C TRP A 53 -6.72 -2.46 -3.01
N GLU A 54 -7.77 -2.43 -3.81
CA GLU A 54 -8.35 -3.67 -4.37
C GLU A 54 -7.32 -4.45 -5.18
N ALA A 55 -6.59 -3.76 -6.06
CA ALA A 55 -5.57 -4.39 -6.89
C ALA A 55 -4.43 -4.95 -6.05
N ALA A 56 -3.97 -4.19 -5.06
CA ALA A 56 -2.90 -4.62 -4.17
C ALA A 56 -3.29 -5.86 -3.37
N ILE A 57 -4.49 -5.87 -2.82
CA ILE A 57 -4.99 -7.01 -2.02
C ILE A 57 -5.15 -8.24 -2.90
N GLN A 58 -5.68 -8.09 -4.09
CA GLN A 58 -5.83 -9.21 -5.01
C GLN A 58 -4.48 -9.84 -5.34
N LYS A 59 -3.51 -9.02 -5.70
CA LYS A 59 -2.15 -9.49 -6.00
C LYS A 59 -1.50 -10.16 -4.78
N ALA A 60 -1.68 -9.56 -3.62
CA ALA A 60 -1.11 -10.09 -2.39
C ALA A 60 -1.67 -11.47 -2.06
N ARG A 61 -2.98 -11.66 -2.23
CA ARG A 61 -3.62 -12.96 -2.02
C ARG A 61 -3.14 -14.01 -3.02
N GLU A 62 -2.93 -13.61 -4.26
CA GLU A 62 -2.38 -14.52 -5.27
C GLU A 62 -1.02 -15.04 -4.87
N LEU A 63 -0.19 -14.18 -4.30
CA LEU A 63 1.20 -14.50 -3.98
C LEU A 63 1.36 -15.19 -2.62
N TRP A 64 0.58 -14.79 -1.62
CA TRP A 64 0.83 -15.18 -0.23
C TRP A 64 -0.38 -15.79 0.50
N GLY A 65 -1.50 -15.99 -0.19
CA GLY A 65 -2.70 -16.53 0.46
C GLY A 65 -3.15 -15.64 1.60
N ASP A 66 -3.42 -16.23 2.76
CA ASP A 66 -3.88 -15.50 3.94
C ASP A 66 -2.75 -14.85 4.75
N GLU A 67 -1.50 -15.02 4.31
CA GLU A 67 -0.34 -14.48 5.02
C GLU A 67 0.18 -13.18 4.40
N TRP A 68 -0.62 -12.55 3.56
CA TRP A 68 -0.21 -11.33 2.87
C TRP A 68 -0.14 -10.12 3.78
N GLY A 69 0.70 -9.16 3.38
CA GLY A 69 0.73 -7.82 3.97
C GLY A 69 1.02 -6.78 2.91
N LEU A 70 0.57 -5.57 3.16
CA LEU A 70 0.82 -4.41 2.30
C LEU A 70 1.42 -3.30 3.15
N ALA A 71 2.39 -2.59 2.60
CA ALA A 71 3.03 -1.49 3.32
C ALA A 71 3.24 -0.29 2.41
N TYR A 72 2.85 0.87 2.90
CA TYR A 72 3.05 2.15 2.24
C TYR A 72 3.90 3.02 3.18
N ASN A 73 5.15 3.25 2.82
CA ASN A 73 6.06 4.04 3.64
C ASN A 73 5.69 5.52 3.63
N GLY A 74 5.92 6.18 4.75
CA GLY A 74 5.70 7.62 4.87
C GLY A 74 6.70 8.43 4.07
N ASP A 75 6.38 9.72 3.86
CA ASP A 75 7.17 10.62 3.03
C ASP A 75 8.61 10.78 3.49
N GLN A 76 8.84 10.72 4.81
CA GLN A 76 10.16 10.97 5.37
C GLN A 76 11.17 9.86 5.12
N VAL A 77 10.69 8.66 4.81
CA VAL A 77 11.56 7.48 4.68
C VAL A 77 11.54 6.86 3.29
N ARG A 78 10.76 7.41 2.37
CA ARG A 78 10.74 6.90 1.00
C ARG A 78 11.99 7.35 0.27
N THR A 79 12.69 6.40 -0.33
CA THR A 79 13.87 6.69 -1.15
C THR A 79 13.52 6.99 -2.59
N GLN A 80 12.30 6.67 -3.00
CA GLN A 80 11.79 6.93 -4.35
C GLN A 80 10.60 7.86 -4.26
N CYS A 81 10.55 8.86 -5.14
CA CYS A 81 9.43 9.78 -5.22
C CYS A 81 8.21 9.16 -5.87
N HIS A 82 8.41 8.15 -6.72
CA HIS A 82 7.31 7.51 -7.43
C HIS A 82 6.44 6.70 -6.47
N PHE A 83 5.12 6.86 -6.60
CA PHE A 83 4.17 6.17 -5.74
C PHE A 83 4.33 4.65 -5.85
N HIS A 84 4.41 3.97 -4.71
CA HIS A 84 4.45 2.51 -4.69
C HIS A 84 3.96 1.95 -3.37
N ILE A 85 3.41 0.74 -3.44
CA ILE A 85 3.00 -0.04 -2.26
C ILE A 85 3.80 -1.33 -2.28
N HIS A 86 4.40 -1.67 -1.15
CA HIS A 86 5.10 -2.95 -0.98
C HIS A 86 4.11 -4.06 -0.70
N ILE A 87 4.24 -5.16 -1.42
CA ILE A 87 3.42 -6.36 -1.26
C ILE A 87 4.33 -7.50 -0.84
N GLY A 88 3.99 -8.19 0.23
CA GLY A 88 4.81 -9.29 0.69
C GLY A 88 4.10 -10.16 1.70
N LYS A 89 4.87 -11.08 2.30
CA LYS A 89 4.39 -11.93 3.37
C LYS A 89 4.55 -11.21 4.70
N LEU A 90 3.49 -11.16 5.48
CA LEU A 90 3.52 -10.52 6.79
C LEU A 90 4.39 -11.34 7.74
N LEU A 91 5.29 -10.68 8.45
CA LEU A 91 6.10 -11.33 9.47
C LEU A 91 5.23 -11.69 10.67
N LYS A 92 5.58 -12.79 11.33
CA LYS A 92 4.88 -13.20 12.56
C LYS A 92 5.24 -12.25 13.69
N GLY A 93 4.25 -11.94 14.52
CA GLY A 93 4.47 -11.18 15.74
C GLY A 93 4.56 -9.67 15.55
N VAL A 94 4.35 -9.15 14.33
CA VAL A 94 4.40 -7.70 14.10
C VAL A 94 3.10 -7.01 14.44
N GLU A 95 2.00 -7.74 14.55
CA GLU A 95 0.70 -7.14 14.81
C GLU A 95 0.66 -6.45 16.18
N ASN A 96 0.06 -5.26 16.20
CA ASN A 96 -0.14 -4.49 17.43
C ASN A 96 -1.45 -3.71 17.30
N ASP A 97 -1.88 -3.04 18.37
CA ASP A 97 -3.12 -2.28 18.36
C ASP A 97 -2.92 -0.77 18.28
N ARG A 98 -1.69 -0.31 18.06
CA ARG A 98 -1.43 1.12 17.94
C ARG A 98 -1.99 1.66 16.63
N ALA A 99 -2.77 2.74 16.73
CA ALA A 99 -3.41 3.39 15.58
C ALA A 99 -4.13 2.42 14.67
N LEU A 100 -4.66 1.34 15.23
CA LEU A 100 -5.35 0.29 14.47
C LEU A 100 -6.75 0.73 14.08
N ARG A 101 -7.10 0.50 12.81
CA ARG A 101 -8.46 0.63 12.29
C ARG A 101 -8.85 -0.71 11.70
N ILE A 102 -10.03 -1.18 12.07
CA ILE A 102 -10.57 -2.44 11.54
C ILE A 102 -11.66 -2.08 10.55
N VAL A 103 -11.49 -2.52 9.29
CA VAL A 103 -12.43 -2.22 8.22
C VAL A 103 -12.87 -3.49 7.51
N ASN A 104 -13.98 -3.41 6.79
CA ASN A 104 -14.57 -4.60 6.14
C ASN A 104 -14.25 -4.69 4.65
N SER A 105 -13.81 -3.60 4.04
CA SER A 105 -13.58 -3.57 2.59
C SER A 105 -12.48 -2.58 2.22
N PRO A 106 -11.87 -2.72 1.03
CA PRO A 106 -10.87 -1.76 0.56
C PRO A 106 -11.37 -0.31 0.50
N ALA A 107 -12.66 -0.10 0.21
CA ALA A 107 -13.21 1.24 0.12
C ALA A 107 -13.21 1.97 1.47
N GLU A 108 -13.12 1.23 2.57
CA GLU A 108 -13.13 1.78 3.92
C GLU A 108 -11.73 2.06 4.47
N ILE A 109 -10.68 1.71 3.75
CA ILE A 109 -9.30 1.93 4.20
C ILE A 109 -9.07 3.44 4.34
N PRO A 110 -8.71 3.91 5.54
CA PRO A 110 -8.53 5.35 5.75
C PRO A 110 -7.25 5.88 5.11
N VAL A 111 -7.18 7.21 5.02
CA VAL A 111 -6.03 7.91 4.48
C VAL A 111 -5.06 8.21 5.62
N PRO A 112 -3.75 7.97 5.45
CA PRO A 112 -2.78 8.36 6.46
C PRO A 112 -2.69 9.88 6.53
N LYS A 113 -2.34 10.43 7.68
CA LYS A 113 -2.27 11.88 7.89
C LYS A 113 -0.83 12.39 7.78
N ASP A 114 -0.69 13.62 7.32
CA ASP A 114 0.58 14.37 7.36
C ASP A 114 1.74 13.64 6.70
N GLY A 115 1.47 12.94 5.61
CA GLY A 115 2.50 12.22 4.89
C GLY A 115 3.03 10.99 5.61
N SER A 116 2.32 10.49 6.62
CA SER A 116 2.71 9.26 7.28
C SER A 116 2.40 8.04 6.41
N GLY A 117 2.98 6.91 6.78
CA GLY A 117 2.72 5.65 6.12
C GLY A 117 1.65 4.83 6.82
N MET A 118 1.42 3.64 6.29
CA MET A 118 0.44 2.71 6.82
C MET A 118 0.73 1.31 6.32
N TRP A 119 0.20 0.32 7.03
CA TRP A 119 0.29 -1.06 6.56
C TRP A 119 -1.03 -1.79 6.83
N VAL A 120 -1.31 -2.79 6.01
CA VAL A 120 -2.59 -3.47 5.96
C VAL A 120 -2.35 -4.97 5.91
N HIS A 121 -3.14 -5.72 6.67
CA HIS A 121 -3.10 -7.19 6.58
C HIS A 121 -4.50 -7.75 6.87
N PRO A 122 -4.74 -9.01 6.49
CA PRO A 122 -6.04 -9.62 6.76
C PRO A 122 -6.13 -10.10 8.20
N HIS A 123 -7.34 -10.11 8.72
CA HIS A 123 -7.66 -10.74 10.01
C HIS A 123 -9.06 -11.33 9.89
N GLY A 124 -9.15 -12.61 9.61
CA GLY A 124 -10.41 -13.23 9.25
C GLY A 124 -10.97 -12.62 7.96
N ARG A 125 -12.20 -12.15 8.00
CA ARG A 125 -12.85 -11.52 6.84
C ARG A 125 -12.64 -10.02 6.80
N ARG A 126 -11.93 -9.46 7.79
CA ARG A 126 -11.71 -8.03 7.90
C ARG A 126 -10.29 -7.68 7.54
N LEU A 127 -10.06 -6.37 7.43
CA LEU A 127 -8.74 -5.82 7.19
C LEU A 127 -8.32 -5.02 8.41
N HIS A 128 -7.11 -5.26 8.87
CA HIS A 128 -6.48 -4.47 9.92
C HIS A 128 -5.58 -3.44 9.26
N VAL A 129 -5.80 -2.18 9.55
CA VAL A 129 -5.04 -1.06 9.00
C VAL A 129 -4.32 -0.36 10.14
N HIS A 130 -3.00 -0.27 10.02
CA HIS A 130 -2.15 0.40 11.02
C HIS A 130 -1.66 1.71 10.43
N LEU A 131 -1.98 2.82 11.09
CA LEU A 131 -1.73 4.17 10.59
C LEU A 131 -0.60 4.85 11.33
N ASN A 132 -0.22 6.02 10.81
CA ASN A 132 0.66 6.99 11.50
C ASN A 132 2.07 6.49 11.78
N GLU A 133 2.61 5.66 10.90
CA GLU A 133 3.99 5.20 10.97
C GLU A 133 4.75 5.68 9.74
N GLN A 134 6.05 5.88 9.85
CA GLN A 134 6.87 6.26 8.70
C GLN A 134 7.45 5.03 8.01
N ILE A 135 8.09 4.14 8.76
CA ILE A 135 8.68 2.92 8.21
C ILE A 135 7.68 1.79 8.37
N CYS A 136 7.09 1.35 7.27
CA CYS A 136 6.04 0.33 7.29
C CYS A 136 6.47 -0.98 6.64
N GLU A 137 7.39 -0.94 5.68
CA GLU A 137 7.77 -2.16 4.95
C GLU A 137 8.49 -3.22 5.79
N THR A 138 8.98 -2.83 6.96
CA THR A 138 9.67 -3.78 7.86
C THR A 138 8.77 -4.85 8.44
N VAL A 139 7.45 -4.70 8.31
CA VAL A 139 6.51 -5.74 8.72
C VAL A 139 6.44 -6.90 7.73
N LEU A 140 7.06 -6.74 6.56
CA LEU A 140 7.03 -7.74 5.49
C LEU A 140 8.34 -8.52 5.43
N MET A 141 8.23 -9.80 5.11
CA MET A 141 9.38 -10.65 4.82
C MET A 141 10.17 -10.09 3.65
N ARG A 142 11.47 -10.10 3.75
CA ARG A 142 12.36 -9.63 2.68
C ARG A 142 12.41 -10.57 1.49
#